data_5a3f24befe8b3af71ef06b07502f1d4b
#
_entry.id   5a3f24befe8b3af71ef06b07502f1d4b
#
_cell.length_a   1.000
_cell.length_b   1.000
_cell.length_c   1.000
_cell.angle_alpha   90.00
_cell.angle_beta   90.00
_cell.angle_gamma   90.00
#
_symmetry.space_group_name_H-M   'P 1'
#
loop_
_entity.id
_entity.type
_entity.pdbx_description
1 polymer ?
#
loop_
_entity_poly.entity_id
_entity_poly.type
_entity_poly.pdbx_seq_one_letter_code
_entity_poly.pdbx_strand_id
1 'polypeptide(L)'
;MDCSKGIKLYERAKKIIPGGTQLLSKRPEMFLPGLWPSYYSKAKGCEVWDLDGNRFYDFAQMGVGSCVLGYADEDINSAVVQAINNGSMCTLNCFEEVELAEKLIDLHPWAGMARFARTGGEACAIAVRIGRASSKKEKIAFCGYSGWHDWYLSANLGDSSNLDGQLLPGLQPLGVPRGLKDTMLPFNYNKLNELEDIIAKHGDHIGVIIMEPQRAVPPNPGFLEGVRKLATKIGAVLIFDEVTSGFRMNLGGIHLVFGVEPDIAVFGKSLGNGFPISTVIGRKNVMESAMDTFISSTFWTERIGFVAALATLEKMEKHQVQASLVRFGEMINKGREASAQKHGLKIKITGIPPLTHMDFQAENPMEIQTFYTQEMLARGYLLGASVYATYAYSDQIIAQFLADSDIVFAQIRKLVDAGDVKNHLKGGCKHSGFKRLV
;
A
#
# COMPACT_ATOMS: atom_id res chain seq x y z
N MET A 1 24.04 7.31 16.18
CA MET A 1 24.18 7.62 14.74
C MET A 1 23.93 9.10 14.50
N ASP A 2 24.73 9.74 13.66
CA ASP A 2 24.48 11.10 13.19
C ASP A 2 23.71 11.02 11.86
N CYS A 3 22.51 11.61 11.81
CA CYS A 3 21.66 11.70 10.60
C CYS A 3 21.43 13.17 10.20
N SER A 4 22.35 14.06 10.58
CA SER A 4 22.17 15.52 10.52
C SER A 4 21.99 16.07 9.11
N LYS A 5 22.62 15.48 8.07
CA LYS A 5 22.47 15.94 6.68
C LYS A 5 21.04 15.70 6.18
N GLY A 6 20.47 14.53 6.44
CA GLY A 6 19.10 14.21 6.06
C GLY A 6 18.09 15.12 6.75
N ILE A 7 18.28 15.37 8.04
CA ILE A 7 17.43 16.27 8.84
C ILE A 7 17.51 17.71 8.30
N LYS A 8 18.71 18.24 8.08
CA LYS A 8 18.90 19.59 7.52
C LYS A 8 18.29 19.73 6.12
N LEU A 9 18.40 18.70 5.29
CA LEU A 9 17.78 18.70 3.97
C LEU A 9 16.26 18.72 4.06
N TYR A 10 15.67 17.98 5.01
CA TYR A 10 14.22 17.99 5.23
C TYR A 10 13.71 19.36 5.69
N GLU A 11 14.45 20.08 6.57
CA GLU A 11 14.11 21.44 6.95
C GLU A 11 14.11 22.41 5.74
N ARG A 12 15.02 22.21 4.78
CA ARG A 12 15.00 22.95 3.51
C ARG A 12 13.82 22.56 2.64
N ALA A 13 13.53 21.25 2.55
CA ALA A 13 12.43 20.72 1.74
C ALA A 13 11.07 21.29 2.20
N LYS A 14 10.83 21.40 3.50
CA LYS A 14 9.59 21.98 4.04
C LYS A 14 9.33 23.42 3.56
N LYS A 15 10.36 24.16 3.17
CA LYS A 15 10.24 25.56 2.68
C LYS A 15 9.85 25.64 1.20
N ILE A 16 10.10 24.58 0.41
CA ILE A 16 9.94 24.59 -1.05
C ILE A 16 9.04 23.47 -1.57
N ILE A 17 8.77 22.47 -0.74
CA ILE A 17 7.85 21.33 -1.06
C ILE A 17 6.75 21.34 -0.01
N PRO A 18 5.48 21.53 -0.38
CA PRO A 18 4.37 21.47 0.56
C PRO A 18 4.37 20.15 1.35
N GLY A 19 4.50 20.23 2.68
CA GLY A 19 4.61 19.07 3.56
C GLY A 19 5.99 18.37 3.55
N GLY A 20 7.01 18.96 2.89
CA GLY A 20 8.40 18.49 2.90
C GLY A 20 8.69 17.24 2.07
N THR A 21 7.66 16.53 1.59
CA THR A 21 7.76 15.32 0.77
C THR A 21 6.49 15.12 -0.05
N GLN A 22 6.58 14.35 -1.12
CA GLN A 22 5.43 14.06 -2.00
C GLN A 22 4.47 13.01 -1.42
N LEU A 23 4.86 12.31 -0.35
CA LEU A 23 4.08 11.20 0.19
C LEU A 23 3.98 11.28 1.72
N LEU A 24 2.75 11.32 2.24
CA LEU A 24 2.47 11.43 3.67
C LEU A 24 3.18 10.33 4.48
N SER A 25 3.11 9.08 4.04
CA SER A 25 3.73 7.94 4.73
C SER A 25 5.26 7.93 4.71
N LYS A 26 5.92 8.88 4.04
CA LYS A 26 7.37 9.12 4.10
C LYS A 26 7.75 10.32 4.97
N ARG A 27 6.80 11.01 5.57
CA ARG A 27 7.12 12.12 6.48
C ARG A 27 7.85 11.61 7.73
N PRO A 28 8.99 12.21 8.10
CA PRO A 28 9.72 11.86 9.33
C PRO A 28 8.86 11.85 10.58
N GLU A 29 7.88 12.75 10.65
CA GLU A 29 6.93 12.86 11.77
C GLU A 29 6.06 11.61 11.95
N MET A 30 5.90 10.79 10.92
CA MET A 30 5.16 9.52 11.01
C MET A 30 5.98 8.39 11.67
N PHE A 31 7.30 8.59 11.82
CA PHE A 31 8.23 7.63 12.39
C PHE A 31 8.89 8.16 13.66
N LEU A 32 9.79 9.13 13.52
CA LEU A 32 10.61 9.66 14.60
C LEU A 32 10.92 11.15 14.34
N PRO A 33 10.06 12.08 14.83
CA PRO A 33 10.22 13.52 14.59
C PRO A 33 11.60 14.04 15.02
N GLY A 34 12.28 14.75 14.12
CA GLY A 34 13.57 15.37 14.37
C GLY A 34 14.79 14.43 14.40
N LEU A 35 14.60 13.11 14.30
CA LEU A 35 15.67 12.12 14.38
C LEU A 35 15.68 11.13 13.19
N TRP A 36 14.60 11.07 12.40
CA TRP A 36 14.49 10.14 11.28
C TRP A 36 15.45 10.52 10.13
N PRO A 37 16.25 9.58 9.56
CA PRO A 37 17.14 9.84 8.42
C PRO A 37 16.32 9.99 7.13
N SER A 38 15.81 11.17 6.88
CA SER A 38 14.76 11.46 5.89
C SER A 38 15.10 11.13 4.44
N TYR A 39 16.39 11.01 4.10
CA TYR A 39 16.86 10.82 2.73
C TYR A 39 17.92 9.74 2.64
N TYR A 40 17.91 9.02 1.53
CA TYR A 40 18.91 7.99 1.23
C TYR A 40 19.84 8.42 0.10
N SER A 41 21.05 7.93 0.12
CA SER A 41 22.04 8.04 -0.97
C SER A 41 22.10 6.79 -1.81
N LYS A 42 21.82 5.61 -1.20
CA LYS A 42 21.85 4.29 -1.83
C LYS A 42 20.88 3.35 -1.15
N ALA A 43 20.27 2.46 -1.92
CA ALA A 43 19.49 1.33 -1.41
C ALA A 43 19.80 0.09 -2.26
N LYS A 44 20.05 -1.07 -1.64
CA LYS A 44 20.28 -2.36 -2.32
C LYS A 44 19.79 -3.52 -1.45
N GLY A 45 19.06 -4.47 -2.03
CA GLY A 45 18.45 -5.56 -1.27
C GLY A 45 17.47 -5.03 -0.23
N CYS A 46 17.73 -5.30 1.06
CA CYS A 46 16.97 -4.72 2.18
C CYS A 46 17.78 -3.65 2.95
N GLU A 47 18.88 -3.20 2.39
CA GLU A 47 19.78 -2.22 3.02
C GLU A 47 19.60 -0.83 2.42
N VAL A 48 19.70 0.19 3.28
CA VAL A 48 19.58 1.61 2.92
C VAL A 48 20.73 2.38 3.56
N TRP A 49 21.37 3.26 2.79
CA TRP A 49 22.38 4.21 3.29
C TRP A 49 21.81 5.62 3.26
N ASP A 50 21.89 6.31 4.38
CA ASP A 50 21.51 7.72 4.44
C ASP A 50 22.58 8.66 3.83
N LEU A 51 22.37 9.97 3.94
CA LEU A 51 23.30 10.99 3.42
C LEU A 51 24.56 11.15 4.28
N ASP A 52 24.56 10.64 5.49
CA ASP A 52 25.70 10.65 6.42
C ASP A 52 26.52 9.36 6.31
N GLY A 53 26.07 8.39 5.48
CA GLY A 53 26.74 7.10 5.26
C GLY A 53 26.36 6.02 6.25
N ASN A 54 25.39 6.26 7.14
CA ASN A 54 24.89 5.23 8.02
C ASN A 54 24.11 4.17 7.22
N ARG A 55 24.36 2.89 7.53
CA ARG A 55 23.67 1.75 6.93
C ARG A 55 22.57 1.26 7.85
N PHE A 56 21.40 1.01 7.26
CA PHE A 56 20.22 0.47 7.93
C PHE A 56 19.65 -0.73 7.17
N TYR A 57 19.09 -1.69 7.91
CA TYR A 57 18.14 -2.64 7.33
C TYR A 57 16.73 -2.06 7.35
N ASP A 58 16.02 -2.11 6.21
CA ASP A 58 14.63 -1.63 6.12
C ASP A 58 13.66 -2.72 6.60
N PHE A 59 13.22 -2.60 7.84
CA PHE A 59 12.11 -3.34 8.44
C PHE A 59 10.86 -2.46 8.60
N ALA A 60 10.73 -1.41 7.76
CA ALA A 60 9.55 -0.56 7.71
C ALA A 60 8.67 -0.94 6.50
N GLN A 61 8.74 -0.18 5.44
CA GLN A 61 7.75 -0.25 4.38
C GLN A 61 8.31 -0.64 3.00
N MET A 62 9.60 -0.94 2.85
CA MET A 62 10.20 -1.36 1.59
C MET A 62 9.69 -0.57 0.37
N GLY A 63 9.97 0.75 0.35
CA GLY A 63 9.46 1.63 -0.70
C GLY A 63 7.92 1.75 -0.71
N VAL A 64 7.29 1.73 0.48
CA VAL A 64 5.83 1.74 0.67
C VAL A 64 5.14 0.54 -0.01
N GLY A 65 5.80 -0.62 0.10
CA GLY A 65 5.33 -1.89 -0.45
C GLY A 65 5.59 -2.08 -1.94
N SER A 66 6.38 -1.23 -2.58
CA SER A 66 6.70 -1.43 -4.00
C SER A 66 7.87 -2.39 -4.23
N CYS A 67 8.88 -2.43 -3.34
CA CYS A 67 10.12 -3.17 -3.57
C CYS A 67 10.09 -4.58 -2.94
N VAL A 68 9.22 -5.43 -3.42
CA VAL A 68 9.03 -6.80 -2.86
C VAL A 68 10.21 -7.73 -3.12
N LEU A 69 10.97 -7.53 -4.20
CA LEU A 69 12.20 -8.28 -4.50
C LEU A 69 13.43 -7.69 -3.82
N GLY A 70 13.29 -6.53 -3.20
CA GLY A 70 14.37 -5.73 -2.66
C GLY A 70 14.70 -4.53 -3.54
N TYR A 71 15.51 -3.62 -2.97
CA TYR A 71 16.01 -2.44 -3.66
C TYR A 71 17.06 -2.80 -4.70
N ALA A 72 17.05 -2.09 -5.83
CA ALA A 72 18.04 -2.22 -6.88
C ALA A 72 18.32 -3.69 -7.28
N ASP A 73 17.25 -4.46 -7.43
CA ASP A 73 17.32 -5.86 -7.87
C ASP A 73 18.01 -5.96 -9.22
N GLU A 74 19.00 -6.85 -9.34
CA GLU A 74 19.91 -6.90 -10.50
C GLU A 74 19.22 -7.34 -11.78
N ASP A 75 18.27 -8.27 -11.71
CA ASP A 75 17.54 -8.76 -12.89
C ASP A 75 16.65 -7.65 -13.45
N ILE A 76 15.90 -6.97 -12.55
CA ILE A 76 15.03 -5.87 -12.93
C ILE A 76 15.84 -4.70 -13.49
N ASN A 77 16.92 -4.30 -12.80
CA ASN A 77 17.78 -3.22 -13.25
C ASN A 77 18.41 -3.52 -14.61
N SER A 78 18.87 -4.73 -14.85
CA SER A 78 19.47 -5.14 -16.13
C SER A 78 18.47 -5.02 -17.29
N ALA A 79 17.25 -5.51 -17.10
CA ALA A 79 16.19 -5.40 -18.09
C ALA A 79 15.83 -3.92 -18.37
N VAL A 80 15.71 -3.11 -17.33
CA VAL A 80 15.41 -1.68 -17.45
C VAL A 80 16.53 -0.90 -18.13
N VAL A 81 17.79 -1.17 -17.80
CA VAL A 81 18.95 -0.53 -18.47
C VAL A 81 18.98 -0.85 -19.96
N GLN A 82 18.68 -2.10 -20.33
CA GLN A 82 18.57 -2.47 -21.75
C GLN A 82 17.43 -1.70 -22.44
N ALA A 83 16.27 -1.57 -21.79
CA ALA A 83 15.15 -0.80 -22.34
C ALA A 83 15.50 0.69 -22.50
N ILE A 84 16.21 1.30 -21.54
CA ILE A 84 16.70 2.69 -21.64
C ILE A 84 17.61 2.85 -22.86
N ASN A 85 18.58 1.95 -23.06
CA ASN A 85 19.51 2.00 -24.18
C ASN A 85 18.82 1.84 -25.54
N ASN A 86 17.67 1.16 -25.58
CA ASN A 86 16.85 0.99 -26.79
C ASN A 86 15.77 2.07 -26.97
N GLY A 87 15.68 3.02 -26.08
CA GLY A 87 14.70 4.10 -26.09
C GLY A 87 13.46 3.79 -25.23
N SER A 88 13.20 4.67 -24.25
CA SER A 88 12.09 4.54 -23.30
C SER A 88 10.77 5.09 -23.81
N MET A 89 10.80 5.95 -24.84
CA MET A 89 9.63 6.60 -25.42
C MET A 89 9.83 6.81 -26.93
N CYS A 90 8.81 6.54 -27.72
CA CYS A 90 8.84 6.69 -29.17
C CYS A 90 7.43 7.03 -29.69
N THR A 91 7.31 7.39 -30.97
CA THR A 91 6.02 7.55 -31.65
C THR A 91 5.26 6.23 -31.78
N LEU A 92 5.97 5.11 -31.89
CA LEU A 92 5.40 3.76 -31.90
C LEU A 92 5.23 3.26 -30.47
N ASN A 93 4.27 2.36 -30.25
CA ASN A 93 4.09 1.67 -28.98
C ASN A 93 5.19 0.62 -28.77
N CYS A 94 5.55 0.35 -27.52
CA CYS A 94 6.44 -0.75 -27.21
C CYS A 94 5.67 -2.07 -27.15
N PHE A 95 6.31 -3.16 -27.55
CA PHE A 95 5.65 -4.47 -27.61
C PHE A 95 5.42 -5.07 -26.22
N GLU A 96 6.22 -4.69 -25.23
CA GLU A 96 6.10 -5.15 -23.86
C GLU A 96 4.76 -4.73 -23.20
N GLU A 97 4.09 -3.71 -23.74
CA GLU A 97 2.73 -3.35 -23.33
C GLU A 97 1.76 -4.52 -23.60
N VAL A 98 1.90 -5.16 -24.76
CA VAL A 98 1.05 -6.31 -25.15
C VAL A 98 1.43 -7.54 -24.33
N GLU A 99 2.72 -7.85 -24.22
CA GLU A 99 3.21 -9.01 -23.46
C GLU A 99 2.78 -8.94 -21.98
N LEU A 100 2.84 -7.75 -21.38
CA LEU A 100 2.37 -7.58 -19.99
C LEU A 100 0.85 -7.74 -19.88
N ALA A 101 0.08 -7.26 -20.87
CA ALA A 101 -1.37 -7.44 -20.87
C ALA A 101 -1.73 -8.93 -20.96
N GLU A 102 -1.10 -9.68 -21.87
CA GLU A 102 -1.27 -11.12 -22.02
C GLU A 102 -0.89 -11.85 -20.72
N LYS A 103 0.28 -11.58 -20.15
CA LYS A 103 0.74 -12.20 -18.90
C LYS A 103 -0.24 -11.97 -17.74
N LEU A 104 -0.79 -10.76 -17.61
CA LEU A 104 -1.75 -10.45 -16.55
C LEU A 104 -3.11 -11.14 -16.76
N ILE A 105 -3.57 -11.27 -18.00
CA ILE A 105 -4.80 -11.99 -18.35
C ILE A 105 -4.62 -13.48 -18.09
N ASP A 106 -3.50 -14.06 -18.47
CA ASP A 106 -3.18 -15.48 -18.24
C ASP A 106 -3.18 -15.82 -16.73
N LEU A 107 -2.67 -14.91 -15.90
CA LEU A 107 -2.70 -15.05 -14.43
C LEU A 107 -4.12 -14.87 -13.84
N HIS A 108 -5.05 -14.28 -14.61
CA HIS A 108 -6.41 -13.96 -14.16
C HIS A 108 -7.42 -14.35 -15.26
N PRO A 109 -7.74 -15.64 -15.46
CA PRO A 109 -8.55 -16.13 -16.60
C PRO A 109 -9.97 -15.54 -16.70
N TRP A 110 -10.47 -14.91 -15.62
CA TRP A 110 -11.74 -14.18 -15.62
C TRP A 110 -11.64 -12.81 -16.33
N ALA A 111 -10.44 -12.24 -16.46
CA ALA A 111 -10.19 -10.96 -17.14
C ALA A 111 -10.01 -11.21 -18.65
N GLY A 112 -10.40 -10.22 -19.45
CA GLY A 112 -10.28 -10.30 -20.91
C GLY A 112 -9.54 -9.11 -21.53
N MET A 113 -9.33 -8.02 -20.78
CA MET A 113 -8.63 -6.83 -21.26
C MET A 113 -7.84 -6.17 -20.13
N ALA A 114 -6.77 -5.45 -20.48
CA ALA A 114 -5.94 -4.70 -19.56
C ALA A 114 -5.78 -3.23 -20.01
N ARG A 115 -5.56 -2.34 -19.05
CA ARG A 115 -5.19 -0.95 -19.29
C ARG A 115 -4.16 -0.51 -18.25
N PHE A 116 -3.21 0.34 -18.65
CA PHE A 116 -2.07 0.71 -17.82
C PHE A 116 -2.09 2.18 -17.42
N ALA A 117 -1.50 2.45 -16.25
CA ALA A 117 -1.21 3.77 -15.71
C ALA A 117 0.12 3.73 -14.94
N ARG A 118 0.48 4.80 -14.23
CA ARG A 118 1.74 4.83 -13.47
C ARG A 118 1.54 4.75 -11.97
N THR A 119 0.41 5.22 -11.46
CA THR A 119 0.12 5.24 -10.03
C THR A 119 -1.18 4.53 -9.70
N GLY A 120 -1.27 3.99 -8.47
CA GLY A 120 -2.50 3.30 -8.03
C GLY A 120 -3.72 4.20 -8.02
N GLY A 121 -3.57 5.49 -7.65
CA GLY A 121 -4.67 6.45 -7.67
C GLY A 121 -5.21 6.71 -9.08
N GLU A 122 -4.33 6.83 -10.09
CA GLU A 122 -4.74 6.92 -11.50
C GLU A 122 -5.49 5.66 -11.93
N ALA A 123 -4.94 4.49 -11.63
CA ALA A 123 -5.55 3.21 -12.00
C ALA A 123 -6.94 3.04 -11.36
N CYS A 124 -7.11 3.40 -10.08
CA CYS A 124 -8.43 3.42 -9.43
C CYS A 124 -9.40 4.41 -10.10
N ALA A 125 -8.92 5.61 -10.48
CA ALA A 125 -9.75 6.58 -11.19
C ALA A 125 -10.18 6.07 -12.58
N ILE A 126 -9.29 5.39 -13.30
CA ILE A 126 -9.58 4.71 -14.58
C ILE A 126 -10.63 3.62 -14.35
N ALA A 127 -10.42 2.73 -13.38
CA ALA A 127 -11.34 1.63 -13.09
C ALA A 127 -12.75 2.12 -12.74
N VAL A 128 -12.85 3.15 -11.88
CA VAL A 128 -14.12 3.77 -11.51
C VAL A 128 -14.82 4.42 -12.72
N ARG A 129 -14.06 5.11 -13.58
CA ARG A 129 -14.63 5.72 -14.79
C ARG A 129 -15.18 4.66 -15.75
N ILE A 130 -14.44 3.58 -15.96
CA ILE A 130 -14.90 2.44 -16.77
C ILE A 130 -16.16 1.81 -16.15
N GLY A 131 -16.15 1.59 -14.83
CA GLY A 131 -17.29 1.02 -14.11
C GLY A 131 -18.56 1.88 -14.22
N ARG A 132 -18.43 3.22 -14.08
CA ARG A 132 -19.55 4.15 -14.29
C ARG A 132 -20.04 4.16 -15.74
N ALA A 133 -19.13 4.17 -16.73
CA ALA A 133 -19.49 4.12 -18.13
C ALA A 133 -20.22 2.82 -18.49
N SER A 134 -19.73 1.68 -18.03
CA SER A 134 -20.31 0.35 -18.24
C SER A 134 -21.70 0.21 -17.61
N SER A 135 -21.84 0.61 -16.35
CA SER A 135 -23.10 0.51 -15.61
C SER A 135 -24.10 1.62 -15.96
N LYS A 136 -23.65 2.73 -16.55
CA LYS A 136 -24.44 3.96 -16.82
C LYS A 136 -25.04 4.58 -15.55
N LYS A 137 -24.38 4.41 -14.40
CA LYS A 137 -24.79 4.91 -13.09
C LYS A 137 -23.63 5.66 -12.42
N GLU A 138 -23.95 6.60 -11.51
CA GLU A 138 -22.98 7.58 -11.02
C GLU A 138 -22.44 7.30 -9.62
N LYS A 139 -23.26 6.71 -8.72
CA LYS A 139 -22.86 6.50 -7.32
C LYS A 139 -21.93 5.30 -7.14
N ILE A 140 -21.10 5.39 -6.13
CA ILE A 140 -20.13 4.37 -5.76
C ILE A 140 -20.34 3.97 -4.29
N ALA A 141 -20.52 2.68 -4.02
CA ALA A 141 -20.32 2.15 -2.67
C ALA A 141 -18.84 1.75 -2.52
N PHE A 142 -18.19 2.09 -1.40
CA PHE A 142 -16.77 1.83 -1.25
C PHE A 142 -16.37 1.38 0.16
N CYS A 143 -15.29 0.57 0.22
CA CYS A 143 -14.64 0.17 1.46
C CYS A 143 -13.13 0.10 1.24
N GLY A 144 -12.35 0.81 2.05
CA GLY A 144 -10.89 0.88 1.94
C GLY A 144 -10.36 2.16 1.29
N TYR A 145 -9.06 2.18 1.01
CA TYR A 145 -8.36 3.33 0.47
C TYR A 145 -8.05 3.14 -1.01
N SER A 146 -8.52 4.05 -1.86
CA SER A 146 -8.33 3.97 -3.31
C SER A 146 -7.75 5.24 -3.95
N GLY A 147 -6.92 5.96 -3.21
CA GLY A 147 -6.18 7.11 -3.73
C GLY A 147 -6.60 8.46 -3.15
N TRP A 148 -6.23 9.54 -3.85
CA TRP A 148 -6.38 10.92 -3.39
C TRP A 148 -7.22 11.79 -4.34
N HIS A 149 -7.74 11.21 -5.42
CA HIS A 149 -8.50 11.93 -6.45
C HIS A 149 -9.84 12.44 -5.91
N ASP A 150 -10.36 13.47 -6.53
CA ASP A 150 -11.59 14.15 -6.11
C ASP A 150 -12.77 13.19 -5.93
N TRP A 151 -12.91 12.19 -6.83
CA TRP A 151 -13.97 11.22 -6.75
C TRP A 151 -13.95 10.44 -5.41
N TYR A 152 -12.75 10.14 -4.87
CA TYR A 152 -12.60 9.42 -3.60
C TYR A 152 -12.76 10.36 -2.39
N LEU A 153 -12.08 11.53 -2.41
CA LEU A 153 -12.15 12.51 -1.33
C LEU A 153 -13.54 13.14 -1.19
N SER A 154 -14.38 13.07 -2.23
CA SER A 154 -15.77 13.55 -2.18
C SER A 154 -16.64 12.84 -1.13
N ALA A 155 -16.22 11.67 -0.63
CA ALA A 155 -16.87 11.00 0.49
C ALA A 155 -17.03 11.93 1.71
N ASN A 156 -16.02 12.75 2.03
CA ASN A 156 -16.05 13.68 3.15
C ASN A 156 -16.87 14.98 2.87
N LEU A 157 -17.44 15.14 1.69
CA LEU A 157 -18.43 16.19 1.41
C LEU A 157 -19.81 15.84 1.99
N GLY A 158 -20.14 14.56 2.13
CA GLY A 158 -21.38 14.07 2.74
C GLY A 158 -21.34 14.18 4.26
N ASP A 159 -20.33 13.54 4.85
CA ASP A 159 -19.97 13.60 6.26
C ASP A 159 -18.44 13.67 6.38
N SER A 160 -17.94 14.59 7.20
CA SER A 160 -16.50 14.85 7.35
C SER A 160 -15.70 13.68 7.91
N SER A 161 -16.36 12.67 8.46
CA SER A 161 -15.77 11.46 9.05
C SER A 161 -15.84 10.22 8.14
N ASN A 162 -16.42 10.29 6.96
CA ASN A 162 -16.62 9.13 6.07
C ASN A 162 -15.32 8.40 5.68
N LEU A 163 -14.17 9.09 5.68
CA LEU A 163 -12.85 8.49 5.39
C LEU A 163 -12.06 8.11 6.64
N ASP A 164 -12.52 8.43 7.84
CA ASP A 164 -11.76 8.21 9.08
C ASP A 164 -11.50 6.72 9.34
N GLY A 165 -12.51 5.87 9.08
CA GLY A 165 -12.40 4.42 9.21
C GLY A 165 -11.69 3.72 8.03
N GLN A 166 -11.40 4.45 6.95
CA GLN A 166 -10.84 3.85 5.72
C GLN A 166 -9.31 3.88 5.69
N LEU A 167 -8.68 5.01 6.01
CA LEU A 167 -7.22 5.11 6.11
C LEU A 167 -6.73 6.27 6.99
N LEU A 168 -7.25 7.48 6.78
CA LEU A 168 -6.66 8.72 7.31
C LEU A 168 -7.74 9.57 8.01
N PRO A 169 -7.85 9.50 9.33
CA PRO A 169 -8.75 10.36 10.07
C PRO A 169 -8.36 11.85 9.94
N GLY A 170 -9.37 12.72 9.90
CA GLY A 170 -9.21 14.16 9.87
C GLY A 170 -8.92 14.77 8.49
N LEU A 171 -9.11 14.02 7.38
CA LEU A 171 -8.99 14.57 6.03
C LEU A 171 -10.11 15.56 5.73
N GLN A 172 -9.73 16.79 5.31
CA GLN A 172 -10.66 17.81 4.85
C GLN A 172 -10.76 17.76 3.32
N PRO A 173 -11.97 17.77 2.72
CA PRO A 173 -12.15 17.74 1.26
C PRO A 173 -11.98 19.13 0.65
N LEU A 174 -10.92 19.85 1.05
CA LEU A 174 -10.62 21.19 0.52
C LEU A 174 -10.20 21.07 -0.95
N GLY A 175 -10.84 21.90 -1.82
CA GLY A 175 -10.61 21.88 -3.26
C GLY A 175 -11.45 20.86 -4.03
N VAL A 176 -12.13 19.93 -3.36
CA VAL A 176 -13.03 18.98 -4.03
C VAL A 176 -14.34 19.67 -4.42
N PRO A 177 -14.80 19.55 -5.69
CA PRO A 177 -16.03 20.18 -6.16
C PRO A 177 -17.26 19.71 -5.38
N ARG A 178 -18.07 20.67 -4.88
CA ARG A 178 -19.29 20.38 -4.10
C ARG A 178 -20.33 19.55 -4.85
N GLY A 179 -20.36 19.62 -6.20
CA GLY A 179 -21.24 18.80 -7.03
C GLY A 179 -21.00 17.31 -6.94
N LEU A 180 -19.86 16.84 -6.35
CA LEU A 180 -19.59 15.44 -6.10
C LEU A 180 -20.17 14.93 -4.76
N LYS A 181 -20.84 15.77 -3.99
CA LYS A 181 -21.47 15.36 -2.74
C LYS A 181 -22.45 14.20 -2.99
N ASP A 182 -22.46 13.22 -2.07
CA ASP A 182 -23.32 12.03 -2.08
C ASP A 182 -23.13 11.08 -3.29
N THR A 183 -21.99 11.21 -4.01
CA THR A 183 -21.60 10.26 -5.05
C THR A 183 -20.80 9.08 -4.48
N MET A 184 -20.23 9.19 -3.28
CA MET A 184 -19.43 8.19 -2.58
C MET A 184 -20.12 7.77 -1.27
N LEU A 185 -20.40 6.47 -1.14
CA LEU A 185 -21.17 5.89 -0.05
C LEU A 185 -20.30 4.85 0.69
N PRO A 186 -19.76 5.19 1.88
CA PRO A 186 -18.86 4.29 2.61
C PRO A 186 -19.60 3.16 3.29
N PHE A 187 -18.99 1.96 3.31
CA PHE A 187 -19.35 0.87 4.21
C PHE A 187 -18.09 0.30 4.86
N ASN A 188 -18.24 -0.33 6.01
CA ASN A 188 -17.12 -0.90 6.74
C ASN A 188 -16.83 -2.34 6.32
N TYR A 189 -15.55 -2.71 6.38
CA TYR A 189 -15.09 -4.06 6.06
C TYR A 189 -15.72 -5.08 7.02
N ASN A 190 -16.15 -6.22 6.48
CA ASN A 190 -16.89 -7.28 7.18
C ASN A 190 -18.29 -6.86 7.70
N LYS A 191 -18.87 -5.78 7.17
CA LYS A 191 -20.21 -5.27 7.52
C LYS A 191 -21.12 -5.31 6.28
N LEU A 192 -21.48 -6.52 5.86
CA LEU A 192 -22.32 -6.71 4.66
C LEU A 192 -23.67 -6.00 4.77
N ASN A 193 -24.26 -5.97 5.98
CA ASN A 193 -25.51 -5.27 6.27
C ASN A 193 -25.45 -3.76 5.95
N GLU A 194 -24.31 -3.11 6.16
CA GLU A 194 -24.16 -1.67 5.79
C GLU A 194 -24.25 -1.47 4.27
N LEU A 195 -23.66 -2.39 3.48
CA LEU A 195 -23.79 -2.36 2.03
C LEU A 195 -25.23 -2.66 1.60
N GLU A 196 -25.93 -3.58 2.25
CA GLU A 196 -27.35 -3.87 2.01
C GLU A 196 -28.23 -2.64 2.27
N ASP A 197 -28.00 -1.91 3.36
CA ASP A 197 -28.69 -0.65 3.69
C ASP A 197 -28.44 0.45 2.64
N ILE A 198 -27.20 0.58 2.17
CA ILE A 198 -26.83 1.52 1.11
C ILE A 198 -27.58 1.14 -0.18
N ILE A 199 -27.60 -0.13 -0.53
CA ILE A 199 -28.30 -0.63 -1.73
C ILE A 199 -29.81 -0.42 -1.63
N ALA A 200 -30.40 -0.64 -0.46
CA ALA A 200 -31.82 -0.40 -0.24
C ALA A 200 -32.24 1.06 -0.50
N LYS A 201 -31.35 2.01 -0.19
CA LYS A 201 -31.59 3.45 -0.35
C LYS A 201 -31.22 3.99 -1.74
N HIS A 202 -30.20 3.41 -2.37
CA HIS A 202 -29.53 4.02 -3.54
C HIS A 202 -29.27 3.04 -4.69
N GLY A 203 -29.71 1.77 -4.62
CA GLY A 203 -29.32 0.70 -5.54
C GLY A 203 -29.45 1.02 -7.02
N ASP A 204 -30.51 1.73 -7.41
CA ASP A 204 -30.75 2.14 -8.80
C ASP A 204 -29.70 3.12 -9.35
N HIS A 205 -28.98 3.80 -8.46
CA HIS A 205 -27.94 4.78 -8.80
C HIS A 205 -26.51 4.27 -8.59
N ILE A 206 -26.33 3.12 -7.92
CA ILE A 206 -25.00 2.57 -7.66
C ILE A 206 -24.50 1.83 -8.89
N GLY A 207 -23.45 2.41 -9.52
CA GLY A 207 -22.81 1.83 -10.69
C GLY A 207 -21.55 1.05 -10.38
N VAL A 208 -20.93 1.31 -9.23
CA VAL A 208 -19.66 0.72 -8.84
C VAL A 208 -19.69 0.34 -7.36
N ILE A 209 -19.16 -0.83 -7.05
CA ILE A 209 -18.73 -1.19 -5.70
C ILE A 209 -17.22 -1.37 -5.76
N ILE A 210 -16.44 -0.57 -5.04
CA ILE A 210 -14.97 -0.67 -5.00
C ILE A 210 -14.49 -0.95 -3.58
N MET A 211 -13.59 -1.93 -3.42
CA MET A 211 -13.03 -2.27 -2.13
C MET A 211 -11.65 -2.93 -2.22
N GLU A 212 -10.87 -2.85 -1.15
CA GLU A 212 -9.72 -3.73 -0.94
C GLU A 212 -10.25 -5.12 -0.51
N PRO A 213 -9.93 -6.23 -1.20
CA PRO A 213 -10.45 -7.56 -0.84
C PRO A 213 -9.91 -8.07 0.50
N GLN A 214 -8.70 -7.67 0.88
CA GLN A 214 -8.15 -7.83 2.22
C GLN A 214 -7.05 -6.81 2.49
N ARG A 215 -7.01 -6.33 3.73
CA ARG A 215 -5.93 -5.48 4.22
C ARG A 215 -5.58 -5.78 5.67
N ALA A 216 -6.31 -5.22 6.64
CA ALA A 216 -5.99 -5.31 8.08
C ALA A 216 -6.45 -6.63 8.71
N VAL A 217 -7.59 -7.16 8.29
CA VAL A 217 -8.18 -8.40 8.80
C VAL A 217 -8.63 -9.27 7.63
N PRO A 218 -8.73 -10.60 7.80
CA PRO A 218 -9.29 -11.46 6.77
C PRO A 218 -10.79 -11.19 6.58
N PRO A 219 -11.34 -11.50 5.40
CA PRO A 219 -12.79 -11.45 5.20
C PRO A 219 -13.47 -12.50 6.06
N ASN A 220 -14.58 -12.13 6.68
CA ASN A 220 -15.45 -13.10 7.33
C ASN A 220 -16.01 -14.08 6.28
N PRO A 221 -16.26 -15.34 6.66
CA PRO A 221 -16.89 -16.31 5.75
C PRO A 221 -18.16 -15.73 5.12
N GLY A 222 -18.26 -15.79 3.79
CA GLY A 222 -19.40 -15.30 3.03
C GLY A 222 -19.44 -13.78 2.77
N PHE A 223 -18.48 -12.99 3.29
CA PHE A 223 -18.48 -11.53 3.10
C PHE A 223 -18.21 -11.13 1.65
N LEU A 224 -17.12 -11.61 1.06
CA LEU A 224 -16.76 -11.27 -0.33
C LEU A 224 -17.78 -11.83 -1.33
N GLU A 225 -18.26 -13.04 -1.11
CA GLU A 225 -19.32 -13.67 -1.91
C GLU A 225 -20.62 -12.88 -1.81
N GLY A 226 -20.95 -12.37 -0.61
CA GLY A 226 -22.08 -11.49 -0.38
C GLY A 226 -21.97 -10.19 -1.16
N VAL A 227 -20.81 -9.53 -1.11
CA VAL A 227 -20.54 -8.32 -1.90
C VAL A 227 -20.66 -8.59 -3.40
N ARG A 228 -20.09 -9.71 -3.91
CA ARG A 228 -20.22 -10.10 -5.31
C ARG A 228 -21.69 -10.32 -5.71
N LYS A 229 -22.44 -11.03 -4.89
CA LYS A 229 -23.87 -11.29 -5.12
C LYS A 229 -24.69 -10.00 -5.17
N LEU A 230 -24.43 -9.07 -4.25
CA LEU A 230 -25.11 -7.79 -4.20
C LEU A 230 -24.76 -6.93 -5.42
N ALA A 231 -23.48 -6.86 -5.82
CA ALA A 231 -23.07 -6.14 -7.03
C ALA A 231 -23.78 -6.69 -8.28
N THR A 232 -23.83 -8.01 -8.44
CA THR A 232 -24.52 -8.65 -9.55
C THR A 232 -26.04 -8.36 -9.54
N LYS A 233 -26.67 -8.40 -8.36
CA LYS A 233 -28.12 -8.15 -8.19
C LYS A 233 -28.54 -6.76 -8.68
N ILE A 234 -27.71 -5.74 -8.43
CA ILE A 234 -28.04 -4.35 -8.81
C ILE A 234 -27.40 -3.91 -10.14
N GLY A 235 -26.65 -4.80 -10.81
CA GLY A 235 -25.95 -4.47 -12.05
C GLY A 235 -24.80 -3.47 -11.84
N ALA A 236 -24.16 -3.45 -10.67
CA ALA A 236 -23.00 -2.65 -10.40
C ALA A 236 -21.73 -3.41 -10.76
N VAL A 237 -20.70 -2.68 -11.24
CA VAL A 237 -19.36 -3.20 -11.49
C VAL A 237 -18.63 -3.36 -10.15
N LEU A 238 -18.21 -4.58 -9.81
CA LEU A 238 -17.38 -4.86 -8.65
C LEU A 238 -15.91 -4.65 -9.01
N ILE A 239 -15.23 -3.76 -8.30
CA ILE A 239 -13.80 -3.45 -8.45
C ILE A 239 -13.07 -3.89 -7.19
N PHE A 240 -12.06 -4.74 -7.34
CA PHE A 240 -11.11 -5.02 -6.27
C PHE A 240 -9.86 -4.17 -6.44
N ASP A 241 -9.60 -3.29 -5.46
CA ASP A 241 -8.37 -2.53 -5.35
C ASP A 241 -7.30 -3.42 -4.70
N GLU A 242 -6.44 -3.96 -5.52
CA GLU A 242 -5.33 -4.83 -5.13
C GLU A 242 -3.96 -4.15 -5.25
N VAL A 243 -3.94 -2.83 -5.31
CA VAL A 243 -2.69 -2.05 -5.35
C VAL A 243 -1.78 -2.40 -4.16
N THR A 244 -2.36 -2.73 -3.01
CA THR A 244 -1.61 -3.09 -1.81
C THR A 244 -1.41 -4.60 -1.64
N SER A 245 -2.44 -5.40 -1.91
CA SER A 245 -2.46 -6.86 -1.67
C SER A 245 -1.90 -7.70 -2.81
N GLY A 246 -2.00 -7.22 -4.05
CA GLY A 246 -1.63 -7.99 -5.23
C GLY A 246 -0.17 -8.47 -5.25
N PHE A 247 0.04 -9.67 -5.78
CA PHE A 247 1.34 -10.35 -5.97
C PHE A 247 2.13 -10.63 -4.69
N ARG A 248 1.46 -10.74 -3.52
CA ARG A 248 2.14 -11.00 -2.24
C ARG A 248 1.81 -12.34 -1.62
N MET A 249 0.55 -12.78 -1.71
CA MET A 249 0.11 -14.07 -1.17
C MET A 249 0.15 -15.17 -2.23
N ASN A 250 0.01 -14.80 -3.48
CA ASN A 250 0.05 -15.64 -4.67
C ASN A 250 0.58 -14.83 -5.85
N LEU A 251 0.86 -15.49 -6.97
CA LEU A 251 1.25 -14.81 -8.22
C LEU A 251 -0.03 -14.32 -8.93
N GLY A 252 -0.53 -13.18 -8.48
CA GLY A 252 -1.79 -12.57 -8.93
C GLY A 252 -2.48 -11.80 -7.83
N GLY A 253 -3.78 -11.54 -8.01
CA GLY A 253 -4.61 -10.88 -7.01
C GLY A 253 -4.93 -11.81 -5.83
N ILE A 254 -5.00 -11.24 -4.62
CA ILE A 254 -5.39 -12.02 -3.43
C ILE A 254 -6.83 -12.56 -3.54
N HIS A 255 -7.69 -11.94 -4.36
CA HIS A 255 -9.04 -12.43 -4.63
C HIS A 255 -9.07 -13.86 -5.17
N LEU A 256 -8.00 -14.30 -5.87
CA LEU A 256 -7.86 -15.69 -6.34
C LEU A 256 -7.76 -16.68 -5.17
N VAL A 257 -7.16 -16.26 -4.04
CA VAL A 257 -7.08 -17.09 -2.83
C VAL A 257 -8.47 -17.28 -2.21
N PHE A 258 -9.34 -16.28 -2.33
CA PHE A 258 -10.71 -16.32 -1.82
C PHE A 258 -11.72 -16.94 -2.81
N GLY A 259 -11.34 -17.14 -4.06
CA GLY A 259 -12.23 -17.70 -5.10
C GLY A 259 -13.37 -16.75 -5.49
N VAL A 260 -13.23 -15.43 -5.28
CA VAL A 260 -14.26 -14.44 -5.63
C VAL A 260 -13.76 -13.54 -6.74
N GLU A 261 -14.34 -13.62 -7.91
CA GLU A 261 -13.95 -12.84 -9.08
C GLU A 261 -14.64 -11.47 -9.11
N PRO A 262 -13.88 -10.37 -9.26
CA PRO A 262 -14.44 -9.05 -9.52
C PRO A 262 -14.82 -8.90 -11.01
N ASP A 263 -15.36 -7.75 -11.38
CA ASP A 263 -15.48 -7.33 -12.78
C ASP A 263 -14.24 -6.58 -13.25
N ILE A 264 -13.55 -5.90 -12.31
CA ILE A 264 -12.28 -5.20 -12.53
C ILE A 264 -11.38 -5.43 -11.31
N ALA A 265 -10.08 -5.64 -11.55
CA ALA A 265 -9.05 -5.59 -10.51
C ALA A 265 -7.99 -4.54 -10.86
N VAL A 266 -7.48 -3.85 -9.82
CA VAL A 266 -6.46 -2.81 -9.95
C VAL A 266 -5.19 -3.25 -9.25
N PHE A 267 -4.03 -3.20 -9.94
CA PHE A 267 -2.74 -3.55 -9.38
C PHE A 267 -1.72 -2.41 -9.52
N GLY A 268 -0.69 -2.44 -8.69
CA GLY A 268 0.41 -1.48 -8.71
C GLY A 268 1.51 -1.92 -7.75
N LYS A 269 2.20 -0.97 -7.12
CA LYS A 269 3.25 -1.22 -6.10
C LYS A 269 4.19 -2.37 -6.44
N SER A 270 3.92 -3.59 -5.93
CA SER A 270 4.72 -4.79 -6.12
C SER A 270 4.94 -5.18 -7.58
N LEU A 271 4.03 -4.79 -8.47
CA LEU A 271 4.08 -5.14 -9.89
C LEU A 271 5.37 -4.67 -10.58
N GLY A 272 5.86 -3.46 -10.24
CA GLY A 272 7.04 -2.86 -10.89
C GLY A 272 8.32 -2.89 -10.05
N ASN A 273 8.32 -3.51 -8.88
CA ASN A 273 9.45 -3.56 -7.94
C ASN A 273 10.17 -2.20 -7.76
N GLY A 274 9.39 -1.11 -7.56
CA GLY A 274 9.91 0.26 -7.37
C GLY A 274 9.84 1.13 -8.62
N PHE A 275 9.68 0.57 -9.81
CA PHE A 275 9.40 1.32 -11.03
C PHE A 275 7.89 1.65 -11.14
N PRO A 276 7.53 2.85 -11.61
CA PRO A 276 6.13 3.28 -11.67
C PRO A 276 5.37 2.55 -12.76
N ILE A 277 4.50 1.65 -12.36
CA ILE A 277 3.52 0.96 -13.20
C ILE A 277 2.31 0.58 -12.34
N SER A 278 1.12 0.71 -12.91
CA SER A 278 -0.13 0.19 -12.39
C SER A 278 -1.02 -0.28 -13.54
N THR A 279 -1.94 -1.17 -13.25
CA THR A 279 -2.82 -1.76 -14.24
C THR A 279 -4.24 -1.89 -13.74
N VAL A 280 -5.17 -1.84 -14.68
CA VAL A 280 -6.59 -2.16 -14.54
C VAL A 280 -6.85 -3.33 -15.47
N ILE A 281 -7.17 -4.50 -14.93
CA ILE A 281 -7.63 -5.65 -15.72
C ILE A 281 -9.11 -5.88 -15.46
N GLY A 282 -9.84 -6.41 -16.42
CA GLY A 282 -11.27 -6.64 -16.22
C GLY A 282 -11.92 -7.49 -17.28
N ARG A 283 -13.18 -7.86 -17.00
CA ARG A 283 -14.02 -8.59 -17.94
C ARG A 283 -14.18 -7.81 -19.23
N LYS A 284 -14.07 -8.48 -20.37
CA LYS A 284 -14.07 -7.84 -21.68
C LYS A 284 -15.26 -6.90 -21.89
N ASN A 285 -16.47 -7.36 -21.59
CA ASN A 285 -17.70 -6.57 -21.75
C ASN A 285 -17.76 -5.30 -20.87
N VAL A 286 -17.04 -5.27 -19.75
CA VAL A 286 -16.93 -4.08 -18.89
C VAL A 286 -15.84 -3.15 -19.41
N MET A 287 -14.69 -3.71 -19.76
CA MET A 287 -13.51 -2.94 -20.21
C MET A 287 -13.71 -2.27 -21.57
N GLU A 288 -14.54 -2.83 -22.45
CA GLU A 288 -14.88 -2.21 -23.75
C GLU A 288 -15.49 -0.81 -23.57
N SER A 289 -16.17 -0.52 -22.45
CA SER A 289 -16.66 0.82 -22.14
C SER A 289 -15.56 1.88 -21.99
N ALA A 290 -14.29 1.48 -21.88
CA ALA A 290 -13.17 2.42 -21.94
C ALA A 290 -13.02 3.11 -23.31
N MET A 291 -13.55 2.52 -24.38
CA MET A 291 -13.52 3.09 -25.74
C MET A 291 -14.52 4.23 -25.89
N ASP A 292 -15.58 4.23 -25.09
CA ASP A 292 -16.64 5.26 -25.13
C ASP A 292 -16.33 6.48 -24.23
N THR A 293 -15.20 6.45 -23.52
CA THR A 293 -14.77 7.53 -22.63
C THR A 293 -13.30 7.87 -22.85
N PHE A 294 -12.97 9.17 -22.77
CA PHE A 294 -11.58 9.61 -22.96
C PHE A 294 -10.71 9.27 -21.75
N ILE A 295 -9.84 8.28 -21.92
CA ILE A 295 -8.86 7.82 -20.92
C ILE A 295 -7.51 7.74 -21.62
N SER A 296 -6.62 8.73 -21.46
CA SER A 296 -5.35 8.81 -22.15
C SER A 296 -4.34 9.66 -21.39
N SER A 297 -3.06 9.27 -21.43
CA SER A 297 -1.96 10.06 -20.90
C SER A 297 -0.65 9.67 -21.57
N THR A 298 0.22 10.67 -21.81
CA THR A 298 1.50 10.50 -22.53
C THR A 298 2.37 9.41 -21.92
N PHE A 299 2.63 9.50 -20.61
CA PHE A 299 3.59 8.59 -19.95
C PHE A 299 3.02 7.21 -19.61
N TRP A 300 1.75 6.94 -19.89
CA TRP A 300 1.23 5.58 -19.75
C TRP A 300 1.76 4.61 -20.79
N THR A 301 2.34 5.14 -21.89
CA THR A 301 2.99 4.36 -22.97
C THR A 301 4.52 4.28 -22.81
N GLU A 302 5.07 4.77 -21.71
CA GLU A 302 6.50 4.73 -21.44
C GLU A 302 6.92 3.28 -21.12
N ARG A 303 8.03 2.83 -21.75
CA ARG A 303 8.45 1.42 -21.86
C ARG A 303 8.95 0.81 -20.55
N ILE A 304 9.65 1.60 -19.71
CA ILE A 304 10.39 1.09 -18.53
C ILE A 304 9.46 0.40 -17.54
N GLY A 305 8.26 0.95 -17.31
CA GLY A 305 7.28 0.36 -16.41
C GLY A 305 6.85 -1.05 -16.84
N PHE A 306 6.63 -1.26 -18.12
CA PHE A 306 6.25 -2.57 -18.68
C PHE A 306 7.37 -3.60 -18.56
N VAL A 307 8.59 -3.20 -18.93
CA VAL A 307 9.79 -4.05 -18.81
C VAL A 307 10.04 -4.45 -17.36
N ALA A 308 9.98 -3.49 -16.44
CA ALA A 308 10.16 -3.75 -15.02
C ALA A 308 9.10 -4.72 -14.47
N ALA A 309 7.84 -4.57 -14.89
CA ALA A 309 6.75 -5.44 -14.46
C ALA A 309 6.93 -6.88 -15.00
N LEU A 310 7.26 -7.05 -16.27
CA LEU A 310 7.51 -8.37 -16.88
C LEU A 310 8.67 -9.08 -16.15
N ALA A 311 9.81 -8.41 -15.97
CA ALA A 311 10.96 -8.98 -15.26
C ALA A 311 10.63 -9.30 -13.79
N THR A 312 9.79 -8.47 -13.13
CA THR A 312 9.33 -8.72 -11.76
C THR A 312 8.46 -9.98 -11.69
N LEU A 313 7.48 -10.12 -12.58
CA LEU A 313 6.59 -11.28 -12.62
C LEU A 313 7.35 -12.57 -12.96
N GLU A 314 8.28 -12.52 -13.93
CA GLU A 314 9.15 -13.65 -14.26
C GLU A 314 9.97 -14.11 -13.04
N LYS A 315 10.62 -13.19 -12.35
CA LYS A 315 11.39 -13.51 -11.13
C LYS A 315 10.52 -14.06 -10.03
N MET A 316 9.33 -13.49 -9.82
CA MET A 316 8.37 -13.96 -8.82
C MET A 316 7.92 -15.40 -9.09
N GLU A 317 7.64 -15.74 -10.34
CA GLU A 317 7.23 -17.06 -10.77
C GLU A 317 8.38 -18.08 -10.62
N LYS A 318 9.54 -17.75 -11.18
CA LYS A 318 10.73 -18.61 -11.18
C LYS A 318 11.20 -18.98 -9.76
N HIS A 319 11.12 -18.04 -8.83
CA HIS A 319 11.64 -18.22 -7.47
C HIS A 319 10.56 -18.42 -6.41
N GLN A 320 9.29 -18.53 -6.79
CA GLN A 320 8.15 -18.68 -5.87
C GLN A 320 8.21 -17.65 -4.72
N VAL A 321 8.46 -16.38 -5.06
CA VAL A 321 8.75 -15.29 -4.13
C VAL A 321 7.68 -15.15 -3.05
N GLN A 322 6.41 -15.37 -3.39
CA GLN A 322 5.27 -15.25 -2.46
C GLN A 322 5.43 -16.17 -1.25
N ALA A 323 5.88 -17.40 -1.45
CA ALA A 323 6.13 -18.33 -0.35
C ALA A 323 7.18 -17.79 0.65
N SER A 324 8.23 -17.15 0.13
CA SER A 324 9.25 -16.49 0.95
C SER A 324 8.70 -15.27 1.69
N LEU A 325 7.89 -14.42 1.02
CA LEU A 325 7.27 -13.25 1.64
C LEU A 325 6.35 -13.65 2.81
N VAL A 326 5.51 -14.68 2.62
CA VAL A 326 4.63 -15.22 3.66
C VAL A 326 5.46 -15.76 4.81
N ARG A 327 6.44 -16.62 4.53
CA ARG A 327 7.33 -17.22 5.54
C ARG A 327 8.05 -16.15 6.38
N PHE A 328 8.64 -15.16 5.75
CA PHE A 328 9.36 -14.09 6.45
C PHE A 328 8.42 -13.23 7.30
N GLY A 329 7.26 -12.89 6.78
CA GLY A 329 6.24 -12.16 7.54
C GLY A 329 5.77 -12.94 8.77
N GLU A 330 5.51 -14.26 8.63
CA GLU A 330 5.16 -15.12 9.76
C GLU A 330 6.28 -15.24 10.79
N MET A 331 7.54 -15.39 10.35
CA MET A 331 8.69 -15.43 11.26
C MET A 331 8.79 -14.17 12.12
N ILE A 332 8.63 -13.00 11.48
CA ILE A 332 8.66 -11.70 12.15
C ILE A 332 7.51 -11.57 13.15
N ASN A 333 6.30 -11.95 12.74
CA ASN A 333 5.12 -11.88 13.61
C ASN A 333 5.24 -12.78 14.83
N LYS A 334 5.55 -14.08 14.63
CA LYS A 334 5.75 -15.05 15.71
C LYS A 334 6.86 -14.61 16.67
N GLY A 335 7.97 -14.09 16.15
CA GLY A 335 9.06 -13.59 16.97
C GLY A 335 8.67 -12.38 17.84
N ARG A 336 7.92 -11.43 17.28
CA ARG A 336 7.39 -10.28 18.03
C ARG A 336 6.38 -10.69 19.10
N GLU A 337 5.48 -11.62 18.78
CA GLU A 337 4.51 -12.17 19.73
C GLU A 337 5.20 -12.87 20.88
N ALA A 338 6.21 -13.71 20.60
CA ALA A 338 7.00 -14.39 21.61
C ALA A 338 7.73 -13.39 22.53
N SER A 339 8.37 -12.36 21.96
CA SER A 339 9.02 -11.30 22.74
C SER A 339 8.02 -10.52 23.59
N ALA A 340 6.87 -10.17 23.05
CA ALA A 340 5.82 -9.47 23.79
C ALA A 340 5.34 -10.31 24.98
N GLN A 341 5.06 -11.59 24.74
CA GLN A 341 4.67 -12.54 25.81
C GLN A 341 5.75 -12.67 26.88
N LYS A 342 7.02 -12.85 26.48
CA LYS A 342 8.17 -12.99 27.38
C LYS A 342 8.32 -11.79 28.32
N HIS A 343 8.06 -10.59 27.82
CA HIS A 343 8.22 -9.36 28.59
C HIS A 343 6.88 -8.80 29.15
N GLY A 344 5.78 -9.57 29.07
CA GLY A 344 4.48 -9.15 29.60
C GLY A 344 3.88 -7.91 28.92
N LEU A 345 4.25 -7.67 27.65
CA LEU A 345 3.65 -6.62 26.81
C LEU A 345 2.47 -7.18 26.04
N LYS A 346 1.45 -6.35 25.83
CA LYS A 346 0.32 -6.70 24.97
C LYS A 346 0.49 -6.00 23.63
N ILE A 347 0.50 -6.78 22.56
CA ILE A 347 0.54 -6.28 21.18
C ILE A 347 -0.64 -6.84 20.39
N LYS A 348 -1.01 -6.14 19.32
CA LYS A 348 -1.96 -6.63 18.32
C LYS A 348 -1.29 -6.54 16.95
N ILE A 349 -1.19 -7.68 16.26
CA ILE A 349 -0.69 -7.74 14.89
C ILE A 349 -1.88 -7.91 13.96
N THR A 350 -1.91 -7.12 12.88
CA THR A 350 -2.94 -7.14 11.83
C THR A 350 -2.29 -7.14 10.45
N GLY A 351 -3.06 -7.41 9.42
CA GLY A 351 -2.59 -7.50 8.03
C GLY A 351 -2.38 -8.92 7.55
N ILE A 352 -1.95 -9.06 6.30
CA ILE A 352 -1.48 -10.34 5.74
C ILE A 352 -0.01 -10.56 6.12
N PRO A 353 0.51 -11.79 6.18
CA PRO A 353 1.89 -12.04 6.59
C PRO A 353 2.94 -11.15 5.89
N PRO A 354 2.87 -10.92 4.56
CA PRO A 354 3.81 -10.01 3.91
C PRO A 354 3.65 -8.52 4.23
N LEU A 355 2.55 -8.10 4.83
CA LEU A 355 2.20 -6.69 5.11
C LEU A 355 1.59 -6.59 6.49
N THR A 356 2.41 -6.61 7.53
CA THR A 356 1.93 -6.59 8.91
C THR A 356 1.99 -5.21 9.53
N HIS A 357 1.08 -4.97 10.45
CA HIS A 357 1.04 -3.80 11.30
C HIS A 357 0.96 -4.25 12.75
N MET A 358 1.76 -3.66 13.63
CA MET A 358 1.80 -3.98 15.06
C MET A 358 1.49 -2.76 15.90
N ASP A 359 0.49 -2.91 16.77
CA ASP A 359 0.12 -1.90 17.76
C ASP A 359 0.39 -2.40 19.18
N PHE A 360 1.00 -1.57 20.01
CA PHE A 360 1.07 -1.80 21.44
C PHE A 360 -0.30 -1.53 22.07
N GLN A 361 -0.80 -2.48 22.86
CA GLN A 361 -2.08 -2.38 23.59
C GLN A 361 -1.80 -1.87 25.00
N ALA A 362 -1.60 -0.57 25.15
CA ALA A 362 -1.24 0.10 26.40
C ALA A 362 -1.90 1.49 26.45
N GLU A 363 -1.80 2.18 27.59
CA GLU A 363 -2.37 3.51 27.79
C GLU A 363 -1.75 4.55 26.83
N ASN A 364 -0.42 4.48 26.59
CA ASN A 364 0.33 5.42 25.76
C ASN A 364 0.98 4.73 24.53
N PRO A 365 0.19 4.15 23.60
CA PRO A 365 0.72 3.28 22.56
C PRO A 365 1.62 4.03 21.56
N MET A 366 1.36 5.33 21.30
CA MET A 366 2.17 6.13 20.39
C MET A 366 3.55 6.45 20.96
N GLU A 367 3.66 6.72 22.25
CA GLU A 367 4.94 6.96 22.92
C GLU A 367 5.80 5.68 22.89
N ILE A 368 5.19 4.52 23.21
CA ILE A 368 5.85 3.22 23.18
C ILE A 368 6.33 2.89 21.76
N GLN A 369 5.48 3.10 20.74
CA GLN A 369 5.85 2.88 19.35
C GLN A 369 7.00 3.81 18.91
N THR A 370 6.98 5.07 19.37
CA THR A 370 8.05 6.04 19.09
C THR A 370 9.37 5.60 19.73
N PHE A 371 9.34 5.17 20.99
CA PHE A 371 10.51 4.64 21.68
C PHE A 371 11.06 3.38 20.99
N TYR A 372 10.17 2.45 20.59
CA TYR A 372 10.56 1.27 19.83
C TYR A 372 11.28 1.63 18.52
N THR A 373 10.72 2.57 17.75
CA THR A 373 11.35 3.09 16.52
C THR A 373 12.71 3.74 16.80
N GLN A 374 12.81 4.56 17.86
CA GLN A 374 14.04 5.22 18.28
C GLN A 374 15.16 4.24 18.58
N GLU A 375 14.86 3.24 19.40
CA GLU A 375 15.87 2.28 19.85
C GLU A 375 16.26 1.30 18.74
N MET A 376 15.35 0.92 17.84
CA MET A 376 15.66 0.10 16.67
C MET A 376 16.46 0.88 15.64
N LEU A 377 16.18 2.19 15.45
CA LEU A 377 17.01 3.05 14.59
C LEU A 377 18.45 3.11 15.09
N ALA A 378 18.68 3.24 16.40
CA ALA A 378 19.99 3.24 17.00
C ALA A 378 20.78 1.93 16.79
N ARG A 379 20.05 0.81 16.55
CA ARG A 379 20.60 -0.52 16.23
C ARG A 379 20.74 -0.78 14.73
N GLY A 380 20.44 0.20 13.88
CA GLY A 380 20.61 0.09 12.43
C GLY A 380 19.39 -0.43 11.69
N TYR A 381 18.18 -0.23 12.20
CA TYR A 381 16.95 -0.62 11.53
C TYR A 381 16.07 0.60 11.24
N LEU A 382 15.63 0.75 10.00
CA LEU A 382 14.49 1.59 9.70
C LEU A 382 13.23 0.80 10.09
N LEU A 383 12.47 1.32 11.04
CA LEU A 383 11.30 0.63 11.58
C LEU A 383 10.16 1.60 11.86
N GLY A 384 8.95 1.18 11.56
CA GLY A 384 7.70 1.82 11.96
C GLY A 384 6.77 0.81 12.63
N ALA A 385 5.48 1.12 12.69
CA ALA A 385 4.48 0.16 13.15
C ALA A 385 4.26 -0.97 12.13
N SER A 386 4.41 -0.69 10.84
CA SER A 386 4.27 -1.69 9.78
C SER A 386 5.63 -2.27 9.37
N VAL A 387 5.64 -3.57 9.05
CA VAL A 387 6.75 -4.26 8.39
C VAL A 387 6.21 -4.90 7.11
N TYR A 388 6.83 -4.54 6.00
CA TYR A 388 6.52 -5.11 4.69
C TYR A 388 7.66 -6.04 4.28
N ALA A 389 7.37 -7.35 4.23
CA ALA A 389 8.35 -8.36 3.90
C ALA A 389 8.86 -8.20 2.47
N THR A 390 10.15 -8.48 2.29
CA THR A 390 10.82 -8.48 0.98
C THR A 390 11.56 -9.79 0.77
N TYR A 391 11.67 -10.20 -0.48
CA TYR A 391 12.44 -11.37 -0.88
C TYR A 391 13.96 -11.25 -0.57
N ALA A 392 14.43 -9.99 -0.40
CA ALA A 392 15.82 -9.71 -0.03
C ALA A 392 16.17 -9.99 1.45
N TYR A 393 15.21 -10.36 2.29
CA TYR A 393 15.54 -10.82 3.65
C TYR A 393 16.22 -12.19 3.64
N SER A 394 17.00 -12.47 4.68
CA SER A 394 17.49 -13.80 5.00
C SER A 394 17.07 -14.17 6.43
N ASP A 395 17.07 -15.46 6.73
CA ASP A 395 16.77 -15.97 8.07
C ASP A 395 17.71 -15.36 9.12
N GLN A 396 18.97 -15.13 8.76
CA GLN A 396 19.97 -14.51 9.64
C GLN A 396 19.61 -13.05 9.95
N ILE A 397 19.24 -12.25 8.93
CA ILE A 397 18.84 -10.84 9.12
C ILE A 397 17.60 -10.77 10.00
N ILE A 398 16.60 -11.63 9.78
CA ILE A 398 15.39 -11.69 10.60
C ILE A 398 15.71 -12.11 12.03
N ALA A 399 16.54 -13.12 12.23
CA ALA A 399 16.95 -13.57 13.56
C ALA A 399 17.65 -12.45 14.35
N GLN A 400 18.56 -11.71 13.71
CA GLN A 400 19.22 -10.56 14.33
C GLN A 400 18.23 -9.45 14.68
N PHE A 401 17.33 -9.10 13.76
CA PHE A 401 16.25 -8.14 14.02
C PHE A 401 15.39 -8.52 15.21
N LEU A 402 15.01 -9.79 15.32
CA LEU A 402 14.19 -10.28 16.43
C LEU A 402 14.95 -10.27 17.76
N ALA A 403 16.24 -10.60 17.77
CA ALA A 403 17.08 -10.53 18.96
C ALA A 403 17.22 -9.08 19.47
N ASP A 404 17.47 -8.12 18.58
CA ASP A 404 17.53 -6.71 18.91
C ASP A 404 16.16 -6.17 19.38
N SER A 405 15.08 -6.62 18.74
CA SER A 405 13.71 -6.29 19.13
C SER A 405 13.37 -6.79 20.54
N ASP A 406 13.81 -8.01 20.92
CA ASP A 406 13.61 -8.58 22.25
C ASP A 406 14.28 -7.74 23.35
N ILE A 407 15.49 -7.23 23.08
CA ILE A 407 16.20 -6.31 23.99
C ILE A 407 15.38 -5.03 24.19
N VAL A 408 14.84 -4.47 23.11
CA VAL A 408 14.05 -3.23 23.19
C VAL A 408 12.72 -3.49 23.90
N PHE A 409 12.07 -4.64 23.71
CA PHE A 409 10.84 -4.99 24.42
C PHE A 409 11.08 -5.09 25.93
N ALA A 410 12.22 -5.63 26.37
CA ALA A 410 12.61 -5.62 27.77
C ALA A 410 12.78 -4.20 28.34
N GLN A 411 13.33 -3.26 27.54
CA GLN A 411 13.45 -1.87 27.93
C GLN A 411 12.06 -1.20 28.04
N ILE A 412 11.20 -1.43 27.02
CA ILE A 412 9.82 -0.93 27.02
C ILE A 412 9.08 -1.37 28.27
N ARG A 413 9.19 -2.66 28.65
CA ARG A 413 8.50 -3.15 29.85
C ARG A 413 8.89 -2.38 31.09
N LYS A 414 10.19 -2.15 31.31
CA LYS A 414 10.69 -1.37 32.46
C LYS A 414 10.15 0.04 32.49
N LEU A 415 10.10 0.71 31.33
CA LEU A 415 9.62 2.08 31.23
C LEU A 415 8.09 2.17 31.38
N VAL A 416 7.35 1.19 30.91
CA VAL A 416 5.90 1.11 31.10
C VAL A 416 5.57 0.90 32.57
N ASP A 417 6.31 0.02 33.30
CA ASP A 417 6.13 -0.21 34.74
C ASP A 417 6.43 1.05 35.57
N ALA A 418 7.41 1.83 35.12
CA ALA A 418 7.78 3.10 35.77
C ALA A 418 6.86 4.28 35.37
N GLY A 419 6.00 4.12 34.35
CA GLY A 419 5.21 5.23 33.80
C GLY A 419 6.05 6.33 33.13
N ASP A 420 7.24 5.99 32.61
CA ASP A 420 8.28 6.97 32.26
C ASP A 420 8.73 6.92 30.78
N VAL A 421 7.94 6.32 29.89
CA VAL A 421 8.28 6.16 28.46
C VAL A 421 8.55 7.51 27.80
N LYS A 422 7.71 8.51 28.06
CA LYS A 422 7.77 9.84 27.46
C LYS A 422 9.09 10.55 27.70
N ASN A 423 9.63 10.46 28.91
CA ASN A 423 10.88 11.14 29.30
C ASN A 423 12.13 10.51 28.67
N HIS A 424 12.00 9.32 28.07
CA HIS A 424 13.06 8.63 27.35
C HIS A 424 13.03 8.85 25.82
N LEU A 425 12.06 9.63 25.33
CA LEU A 425 12.05 10.04 23.92
C LEU A 425 13.07 11.17 23.71
N LYS A 426 14.00 10.95 22.78
CA LYS A 426 15.06 11.92 22.41
C LYS A 426 14.52 13.04 21.49
N GLY A 427 13.33 12.84 20.93
CA GLY A 427 12.62 13.78 20.05
C GLY A 427 11.14 13.85 20.39
N GLY A 428 10.33 14.39 19.48
CA GLY A 428 8.87 14.41 19.61
C GLY A 428 8.25 13.02 19.45
N CYS A 429 7.06 12.84 20.01
CA CYS A 429 6.24 11.65 19.74
C CYS A 429 5.78 11.66 18.27
N LYS A 430 5.75 10.48 17.64
CA LYS A 430 5.27 10.32 16.27
C LYS A 430 3.87 10.88 16.07
N HIS A 431 3.55 11.31 14.87
CA HIS A 431 2.20 11.72 14.49
C HIS A 431 1.35 10.52 14.06
N SER A 432 0.02 10.68 14.16
CA SER A 432 -0.96 9.77 13.59
C SER A 432 -1.95 10.57 12.74
N GLY A 433 -2.53 9.92 11.71
CA GLY A 433 -3.51 10.54 10.82
C GLY A 433 -2.94 11.69 9.97
N PHE A 434 -3.83 12.45 9.35
CA PHE A 434 -3.47 13.62 8.55
C PHE A 434 -3.36 14.86 9.44
N LYS A 435 -2.13 15.37 9.61
CA LYS A 435 -1.88 16.65 10.26
C LYS A 435 -1.15 17.60 9.31
N ARG A 436 -1.62 18.85 9.25
CA ARG A 436 -0.90 19.90 8.56
C ARG A 436 0.43 20.16 9.29
N LEU A 437 1.52 20.15 8.55
CA LEU A 437 2.81 20.66 9.04
C LEU A 437 2.83 22.18 8.79
N VAL A 438 2.97 22.95 9.84
CA VAL A 438 3.02 24.42 9.79
C VAL A 438 4.46 24.83 9.48
#